data_5392b490a384998ac588377b6e3891ce
#
_entry.id   5392b490a384998ac588377b6e3891ce
#
_cell.length_a   1.000
_cell.length_b   1.000
_cell.length_c   1.000
_cell.angle_alpha   90.00
_cell.angle_beta   90.00
_cell.angle_gamma   90.00
#
_symmetry.space_group_name_H-M   'P 1'
#
loop_
_entity.id
_entity.type
_entity.pdbx_description
1 polymer ?
#
loop_
_entity_poly.entity_id
_entity_poly.type
_entity_poly.pdbx_seq_one_letter_code
_entity_poly.pdbx_strand_id
1 'polypeptide(L)'
;MNTIKEGQNFKAVDFGSIEKLIDYELPMGPDVLKGKVFGGQAVCATGSEFSFQTLVPGQDGGFLHSHKTHEELYFILRGEGEYQVDGEVFPIREGSVIRVCPDGKRCIRNNGTENLTMLCIQYKANTFGADDNPMTDGNILQEPLNW
;
A
#
# COMPACT_ATOMS: atom_id res chain seq x y z
N MET A 1 10.23 11.81 -4.23
CA MET A 1 10.96 10.55 -3.92
C MET A 1 12.38 10.61 -4.46
N ASN A 2 13.34 10.01 -3.77
CA ASN A 2 14.76 10.04 -4.15
C ASN A 2 15.35 8.64 -4.05
N THR A 3 16.17 8.24 -5.03
CA THR A 3 16.94 6.99 -4.93
C THR A 3 18.03 7.15 -3.87
N ILE A 4 18.02 6.29 -2.84
CA ILE A 4 19.04 6.23 -1.79
C ILE A 4 20.26 5.51 -2.34
N LYS A 5 20.04 4.30 -2.91
CA LYS A 5 21.08 3.47 -3.49
C LYS A 5 20.49 2.43 -4.44
N GLU A 6 21.27 2.02 -5.41
CA GLU A 6 20.91 1.01 -6.40
C GLU A 6 22.08 0.08 -6.67
N GLY A 7 21.82 -1.20 -6.87
CA GLY A 7 22.79 -2.23 -7.22
C GLY A 7 22.14 -3.30 -8.10
N GLN A 8 22.91 -4.33 -8.45
CA GLN A 8 22.42 -5.38 -9.35
C GLN A 8 21.15 -6.08 -8.82
N ASN A 9 21.05 -6.29 -7.51
CA ASN A 9 20.00 -7.09 -6.89
C ASN A 9 19.04 -6.28 -5.99
N PHE A 10 19.18 -4.94 -5.95
CA PHE A 10 18.35 -4.11 -5.09
C PHE A 10 18.22 -2.68 -5.61
N LYS A 11 17.15 -2.04 -5.21
CA LYS A 11 16.95 -0.59 -5.33
C LYS A 11 16.27 -0.05 -4.08
N ALA A 12 16.88 0.94 -3.44
CA ALA A 12 16.37 1.62 -2.27
C ALA A 12 15.92 3.04 -2.64
N VAL A 13 14.69 3.39 -2.28
CA VAL A 13 14.08 4.69 -2.59
C VAL A 13 13.48 5.28 -1.31
N ASP A 14 13.73 6.56 -1.07
CA ASP A 14 13.11 7.34 -0.03
C ASP A 14 11.86 8.04 -0.57
N PHE A 15 10.69 7.76 0.02
CA PHE A 15 9.41 8.41 -0.27
C PHE A 15 9.14 9.60 0.68
N GLY A 16 10.05 9.89 1.60
CA GLY A 16 9.89 10.91 2.63
C GLY A 16 9.23 10.37 3.90
N SER A 17 9.07 11.23 4.88
CA SER A 17 8.35 10.88 6.12
C SER A 17 6.85 10.70 5.88
N ILE A 18 6.16 10.03 6.80
CA ILE A 18 4.70 9.81 6.73
C ILE A 18 3.95 11.13 6.55
N GLU A 19 4.38 12.20 7.20
CA GLU A 19 3.78 13.54 7.10
C GLU A 19 3.91 14.14 5.70
N LYS A 20 4.91 13.75 4.94
CA LYS A 20 5.18 14.24 3.58
C LYS A 20 4.47 13.46 2.48
N LEU A 21 3.88 12.31 2.79
CA LEU A 21 3.16 11.50 1.81
C LEU A 21 1.93 12.24 1.26
N ILE A 22 1.35 13.17 2.00
CA ILE A 22 0.23 14.01 1.54
C ILE A 22 0.61 14.95 0.38
N ASP A 23 1.90 15.28 0.23
CA ASP A 23 2.39 16.18 -0.81
C ASP A 23 2.48 15.52 -2.20
N TYR A 24 2.30 14.20 -2.28
CA TYR A 24 2.26 13.51 -3.56
C TYR A 24 0.95 13.75 -4.29
N GLU A 25 1.04 13.81 -5.62
CA GLU A 25 -0.09 13.96 -6.52
C GLU A 25 -0.04 12.91 -7.64
N LEU A 26 -1.16 12.22 -7.86
CA LEU A 26 -1.33 11.25 -8.93
C LEU A 26 -2.28 11.81 -9.99
N PRO A 27 -1.82 12.11 -11.21
CA PRO A 27 -2.71 12.49 -12.31
C PRO A 27 -3.66 11.34 -12.69
N MET A 28 -4.96 11.64 -12.78
CA MET A 28 -6.01 10.71 -13.18
C MET A 28 -6.87 11.33 -14.30
N GLY A 29 -6.32 11.38 -15.51
CA GLY A 29 -6.99 12.07 -16.61
C GLY A 29 -7.09 13.57 -16.37
N PRO A 30 -8.31 14.15 -16.32
CA PRO A 30 -8.49 15.58 -16.04
C PRO A 30 -8.33 15.93 -14.55
N ASP A 31 -8.36 14.94 -13.66
CA ASP A 31 -8.33 15.12 -12.21
C ASP A 31 -6.94 14.78 -11.62
N VAL A 32 -6.72 15.21 -10.39
CA VAL A 32 -5.51 14.91 -9.62
C VAL A 32 -5.92 14.33 -8.27
N LEU A 33 -5.46 13.11 -7.98
CA LEU A 33 -5.62 12.50 -6.67
C LEU A 33 -4.45 12.91 -5.76
N LYS A 34 -4.74 13.75 -4.79
CA LYS A 34 -3.75 14.20 -3.80
C LYS A 34 -3.45 13.13 -2.77
N GLY A 35 -2.24 13.16 -2.24
CA GLY A 35 -1.80 12.21 -1.22
C GLY A 35 -1.56 10.79 -1.72
N LYS A 36 -1.50 10.56 -3.04
CA LYS A 36 -1.34 9.23 -3.63
C LYS A 36 -0.06 9.12 -4.45
N VAL A 37 0.70 8.04 -4.22
CA VAL A 37 1.88 7.69 -5.03
C VAL A 37 2.01 6.17 -5.15
N PHE A 38 2.27 5.68 -6.36
CA PHE A 38 2.68 4.31 -6.62
C PHE A 38 4.19 4.15 -6.51
N GLY A 39 4.65 3.04 -5.97
CA GLY A 39 6.05 2.81 -5.65
C GLY A 39 6.72 1.64 -6.36
N GLY A 40 5.95 0.69 -6.90
CA GLY A 40 6.52 -0.53 -7.49
C GLY A 40 7.53 -0.26 -8.60
N GLN A 41 7.20 0.62 -9.54
CA GLN A 41 8.13 1.03 -10.59
C GLN A 41 9.38 1.73 -10.04
N ALA A 42 9.21 2.56 -9.02
CA ALA A 42 10.34 3.31 -8.43
C ALA A 42 11.41 2.39 -7.84
N VAL A 43 10.98 1.26 -7.24
CA VAL A 43 11.89 0.24 -6.65
C VAL A 43 12.14 -0.94 -7.58
N CYS A 44 11.63 -0.92 -8.82
CA CYS A 44 11.73 -2.03 -9.79
C CYS A 44 11.12 -3.34 -9.28
N ALA A 45 10.02 -3.28 -8.52
CA ALA A 45 9.32 -4.47 -8.05
C ALA A 45 8.69 -5.24 -9.23
N THR A 46 8.75 -6.57 -9.20
CA THR A 46 8.27 -7.44 -10.29
C THR A 46 7.10 -8.31 -9.89
N GLY A 47 6.89 -8.55 -8.59
CA GLY A 47 5.86 -9.45 -8.06
C GLY A 47 4.65 -8.74 -7.48
N SER A 48 4.75 -7.44 -7.22
CA SER A 48 3.68 -6.64 -6.63
C SER A 48 3.78 -5.17 -7.04
N GLU A 49 2.66 -4.46 -6.97
CA GLU A 49 2.62 -3.01 -6.92
C GLU A 49 2.32 -2.57 -5.48
N PHE A 50 2.83 -1.44 -5.06
CA PHE A 50 2.41 -0.83 -3.82
C PHE A 50 2.18 0.68 -3.99
N SER A 51 1.40 1.23 -3.09
CA SER A 51 1.15 2.67 -3.06
C SER A 51 1.00 3.18 -1.65
N PHE A 52 1.45 4.40 -1.43
CA PHE A 52 1.05 5.18 -0.27
C PHE A 52 -0.15 6.04 -0.62
N GLN A 53 -1.04 6.24 0.35
CA GLN A 53 -2.14 7.18 0.25
C GLN A 53 -2.39 7.83 1.61
N THR A 54 -2.61 9.15 1.58
CA THR A 54 -3.01 9.95 2.74
C THR A 54 -4.32 10.66 2.43
N LEU A 55 -5.31 10.49 3.30
CA LEU A 55 -6.61 11.17 3.26
C LEU A 55 -6.66 12.20 4.38
N VAL A 56 -7.00 13.44 4.06
CA VAL A 56 -7.27 14.47 5.07
C VAL A 56 -8.60 14.21 5.79
N PRO A 57 -8.85 14.78 6.98
CA PRO A 57 -10.13 14.68 7.68
C PRO A 57 -11.32 15.02 6.76
N GLY A 58 -12.34 14.15 6.76
CA GLY A 58 -13.54 14.28 5.95
C GLY A 58 -13.41 13.80 4.50
N GLN A 59 -12.24 13.37 4.06
CA GLN A 59 -12.01 12.84 2.72
C GLN A 59 -12.33 11.33 2.65
N ASP A 60 -12.86 10.89 1.52
CA ASP A 60 -13.01 9.47 1.17
C ASP A 60 -12.29 9.13 -0.14
N GLY A 61 -12.33 7.86 -0.53
CA GLY A 61 -11.71 7.36 -1.76
C GLY A 61 -12.43 7.76 -3.05
N GLY A 62 -13.57 8.44 -2.96
CA GLY A 62 -14.32 9.00 -4.09
C GLY A 62 -15.20 8.01 -4.84
N PHE A 63 -14.91 6.72 -4.83
CA PHE A 63 -15.67 5.69 -5.55
C PHE A 63 -15.46 4.29 -4.98
N LEU A 64 -16.45 3.43 -5.18
CA LEU A 64 -16.30 1.99 -4.99
C LEU A 64 -15.57 1.39 -6.19
N HIS A 65 -14.63 0.50 -5.93
CA HIS A 65 -13.94 -0.25 -6.98
C HIS A 65 -13.70 -1.71 -6.59
N SER A 66 -13.41 -2.51 -7.58
CA SER A 66 -12.95 -3.90 -7.46
C SER A 66 -11.83 -4.14 -8.47
N HIS A 67 -11.12 -5.25 -8.36
CA HIS A 67 -10.09 -5.65 -9.32
C HIS A 67 -10.48 -6.91 -10.09
N LYS A 68 -9.88 -7.11 -11.24
CA LYS A 68 -10.10 -8.33 -12.04
C LYS A 68 -9.31 -9.53 -11.48
N THR A 69 -8.08 -9.28 -11.02
CA THR A 69 -7.14 -10.35 -10.62
C THR A 69 -6.33 -10.03 -9.38
N HIS A 70 -6.26 -8.76 -8.97
CA HIS A 70 -5.43 -8.35 -7.85
C HIS A 70 -6.18 -8.44 -6.53
N GLU A 71 -5.53 -9.06 -5.57
CA GLU A 71 -5.82 -8.95 -4.15
C GLU A 71 -5.05 -7.76 -3.58
N GLU A 72 -5.59 -7.10 -2.60
CA GLU A 72 -4.95 -5.97 -1.94
C GLU A 72 -4.82 -6.20 -0.43
N LEU A 73 -3.66 -5.79 0.10
CA LEU A 73 -3.42 -5.64 1.52
C LEU A 73 -3.26 -4.16 1.85
N TYR A 74 -4.12 -3.66 2.74
CA TYR A 74 -4.02 -2.31 3.27
C TYR A 74 -3.46 -2.34 4.68
N PHE A 75 -2.41 -1.58 4.91
CA PHE A 75 -1.80 -1.37 6.21
C PHE A 75 -2.03 0.06 6.64
N ILE A 76 -2.75 0.28 7.74
CA ILE A 76 -2.96 1.62 8.27
C ILE A 76 -1.73 2.01 9.07
N LEU A 77 -0.99 2.99 8.55
CA LEU A 77 0.29 3.43 9.10
C LEU A 77 0.12 4.56 10.13
N ARG A 78 -0.98 5.33 10.03
CA ARG A 78 -1.29 6.45 10.93
C ARG A 78 -2.76 6.85 10.80
N GLY A 79 -3.32 7.36 11.89
CA GLY A 79 -4.69 7.88 11.93
C GLY A 79 -5.74 6.80 12.10
N GLU A 80 -7.00 7.22 11.98
CA GLU A 80 -8.18 6.39 12.09
C GLU A 80 -9.21 6.75 11.03
N GLY A 81 -10.14 5.86 10.75
CA GLY A 81 -11.17 6.05 9.76
C GLY A 81 -12.13 4.88 9.68
N GLU A 82 -12.77 4.74 8.55
CA GLU A 82 -13.65 3.60 8.26
C GLU A 82 -13.31 3.02 6.89
N TYR A 83 -13.47 1.71 6.82
CA TYR A 83 -13.33 0.94 5.60
C TYR A 83 -14.63 0.23 5.28
N GLN A 84 -15.00 0.15 4.01
CA GLN A 84 -16.16 -0.66 3.60
C GLN A 84 -15.74 -1.67 2.54
N VAL A 85 -16.34 -2.86 2.64
CA VAL A 85 -16.26 -3.91 1.62
C VAL A 85 -17.64 -4.52 1.47
N ASP A 86 -18.16 -4.60 0.24
CA ASP A 86 -19.45 -5.21 -0.11
C ASP A 86 -20.66 -4.69 0.71
N GLY A 87 -20.57 -3.41 1.12
CA GLY A 87 -21.59 -2.75 1.93
C GLY A 87 -21.43 -2.86 3.44
N GLU A 88 -20.50 -3.68 3.92
CA GLU A 88 -20.15 -3.73 5.34
C GLU A 88 -19.13 -2.64 5.67
N VAL A 89 -19.42 -1.82 6.68
CA VAL A 89 -18.58 -0.72 7.16
C VAL A 89 -18.02 -1.07 8.53
N PHE A 90 -16.73 -0.87 8.71
CA PHE A 90 -16.05 -1.12 9.99
C PHE A 90 -14.97 -0.08 10.26
N PRO A 91 -14.67 0.21 11.55
CA PRO A 91 -13.63 1.14 11.93
C PRO A 91 -12.24 0.55 11.68
N ILE A 92 -11.32 1.42 11.29
CA ILE A 92 -9.90 1.12 11.14
C ILE A 92 -9.06 2.17 11.85
N ARG A 93 -7.85 1.78 12.26
CA ARG A 93 -6.89 2.66 12.92
C ARG A 93 -5.46 2.20 12.67
N GLU A 94 -4.50 2.98 13.11
CA GLU A 94 -3.08 2.59 13.09
C GLU A 94 -2.88 1.15 13.58
N GLY A 95 -2.14 0.36 12.80
CA GLY A 95 -1.93 -1.07 13.02
C GLY A 95 -3.00 -1.99 12.43
N SER A 96 -4.14 -1.47 11.93
CA SER A 96 -5.12 -2.29 11.21
C SER A 96 -4.55 -2.79 9.89
N VAL A 97 -4.82 -4.06 9.58
CA VAL A 97 -4.49 -4.68 8.29
C VAL A 97 -5.76 -5.25 7.68
N ILE A 98 -6.06 -4.87 6.44
CA ILE A 98 -7.24 -5.32 5.72
C ILE A 98 -6.79 -6.04 4.45
N ARG A 99 -7.26 -7.26 4.24
CA ARG A 99 -7.14 -7.97 2.98
C ARG A 99 -8.46 -7.90 2.23
N VAL A 100 -8.41 -7.55 0.95
CA VAL A 100 -9.59 -7.55 0.08
C VAL A 100 -9.32 -8.39 -1.15
N CYS A 101 -10.19 -9.39 -1.38
CA CYS A 101 -10.18 -10.21 -2.59
C CYS A 101 -10.46 -9.35 -3.85
N PRO A 102 -10.13 -9.83 -5.05
CA PRO A 102 -10.36 -9.09 -6.29
C PRO A 102 -11.77 -8.55 -6.44
N ASP A 103 -12.79 -9.38 -6.23
CA ASP A 103 -14.21 -9.03 -6.45
C ASP A 103 -14.80 -8.12 -5.35
N GLY A 104 -14.15 -8.01 -4.17
CA GLY A 104 -14.63 -7.17 -3.07
C GLY A 104 -14.75 -5.70 -3.49
N LYS A 105 -15.94 -5.13 -3.43
CA LYS A 105 -16.21 -3.72 -3.72
C LYS A 105 -15.85 -2.88 -2.51
N ARG A 106 -14.80 -2.08 -2.60
CA ARG A 106 -14.20 -1.40 -1.45
C ARG A 106 -14.04 0.10 -1.64
N CYS A 107 -14.07 0.77 -0.51
CA CYS A 107 -13.72 2.17 -0.35
C CYS A 107 -13.25 2.43 1.09
N ILE A 108 -12.54 3.51 1.29
CA ILE A 108 -12.04 3.96 2.58
C ILE A 108 -12.43 5.42 2.79
N ARG A 109 -12.68 5.83 4.04
CA ARG A 109 -12.84 7.24 4.40
C ARG A 109 -12.10 7.60 5.68
N ASN A 110 -11.69 8.84 5.74
CA ASN A 110 -11.16 9.46 6.96
C ASN A 110 -12.30 10.22 7.63
N ASN A 111 -12.91 9.64 8.66
CA ASN A 111 -13.88 10.30 9.53
C ASN A 111 -13.27 10.73 10.87
N GLY A 112 -11.94 10.62 11.00
CA GLY A 112 -11.18 11.12 12.15
C GLY A 112 -10.84 12.60 12.03
N THR A 113 -9.99 13.06 12.95
CA THR A 113 -9.57 14.48 13.06
C THR A 113 -8.15 14.74 12.55
N GLU A 114 -7.38 13.68 12.28
CA GLU A 114 -6.02 13.73 11.74
C GLU A 114 -5.94 13.05 10.38
N ASN A 115 -4.82 13.21 9.68
CA ASN A 115 -4.58 12.50 8.42
C ASN A 115 -4.57 10.99 8.64
N LEU A 116 -5.28 10.28 7.77
CA LEU A 116 -5.27 8.82 7.66
C LEU A 116 -4.30 8.42 6.57
N THR A 117 -3.20 7.76 6.94
CA THR A 117 -2.17 7.32 5.98
C THR A 117 -2.08 5.80 5.93
N MET A 118 -2.04 5.26 4.73
CA MET A 118 -1.97 3.83 4.47
C MET A 118 -0.91 3.46 3.44
N LEU A 119 -0.42 2.23 3.55
CA LEU A 119 0.27 1.48 2.51
C LEU A 119 -0.71 0.45 1.94
N CYS A 120 -0.87 0.41 0.63
CA CYS A 120 -1.61 -0.64 -0.07
C CYS A 120 -0.64 -1.44 -0.93
N ILE A 121 -0.66 -2.77 -0.80
CA ILE A 121 0.11 -3.70 -1.64
C ILE A 121 -0.88 -4.47 -2.50
N GLN A 122 -0.65 -4.46 -3.81
CA GLN A 122 -1.42 -5.18 -4.82
C GLN A 122 -0.58 -6.31 -5.41
N TYR A 123 -1.15 -7.50 -5.46
CA TYR A 123 -0.53 -8.68 -6.06
C TYR A 123 -1.59 -9.59 -6.68
N LYS A 124 -1.19 -10.45 -7.58
CA LYS A 124 -2.12 -11.39 -8.20
C LYS A 124 -2.62 -12.39 -7.16
N ALA A 125 -3.94 -12.51 -7.00
CA ALA A 125 -4.55 -13.42 -6.05
C ALA A 125 -4.14 -14.88 -6.31
N ASN A 126 -4.03 -15.66 -5.24
CA ASN A 126 -3.70 -17.09 -5.25
C ASN A 126 -2.31 -17.41 -5.85
N THR A 127 -1.37 -16.48 -5.81
CA THR A 127 0.01 -16.72 -6.28
C THR A 127 0.99 -17.03 -5.14
N PHE A 128 0.58 -16.88 -3.89
CA PHE A 128 1.34 -17.27 -2.71
C PHE A 128 0.73 -18.54 -2.12
N GLY A 129 1.36 -19.69 -2.31
CA GLY A 129 0.87 -21.01 -1.91
C GLY A 129 1.68 -21.63 -0.77
N ALA A 130 1.40 -22.90 -0.48
CA ALA A 130 2.11 -23.63 0.58
C ALA A 130 3.61 -23.79 0.27
N ASP A 131 3.97 -23.85 -1.01
CA ASP A 131 5.36 -24.00 -1.47
C ASP A 131 6.14 -22.66 -1.39
N ASP A 132 5.46 -21.53 -1.24
CA ASP A 132 6.04 -20.20 -1.08
C ASP A 132 6.28 -19.82 0.41
N ASN A 133 6.39 -20.82 1.29
CA ASN A 133 6.59 -20.58 2.71
C ASN A 133 7.93 -19.87 2.94
N PRO A 134 7.95 -18.67 3.55
CA PRO A 134 9.17 -17.89 3.76
C PRO A 134 10.21 -18.60 4.62
N MET A 135 9.81 -19.58 5.43
CA MET A 135 10.74 -20.38 6.26
C MET A 135 11.47 -21.45 5.45
N THR A 136 10.95 -21.83 4.27
CA THR A 136 11.56 -22.85 3.40
C THR A 136 12.18 -22.25 2.13
N ASP A 137 11.76 -21.07 1.72
CA ASP A 137 12.35 -20.33 0.60
C ASP A 137 13.64 -19.59 0.99
N GLY A 138 13.80 -19.26 2.27
CA GLY A 138 14.97 -18.51 2.78
C GLY A 138 16.25 -19.35 2.84
N ASN A 139 17.36 -18.79 2.35
CA ASN A 139 18.70 -19.34 2.47
C ASN A 139 19.50 -18.58 3.55
N ILE A 140 19.93 -19.27 4.60
CA ILE A 140 20.80 -18.71 5.63
C ILE A 140 22.25 -18.83 5.16
N LEU A 141 22.90 -17.67 4.97
CA LEU A 141 24.30 -17.62 4.55
C LEU A 141 25.22 -17.55 5.78
N GLN A 142 26.42 -18.18 5.67
CA GLN A 142 27.44 -18.19 6.73
C GLN A 142 28.45 -17.03 6.59
N GLU A 143 28.18 -16.08 5.71
CA GLU A 143 29.01 -14.91 5.50
C GLU A 143 28.90 -13.92 6.66
N PRO A 144 30.01 -13.24 7.05
CA PRO A 144 29.96 -12.24 8.11
C PRO A 144 29.16 -11.00 7.70
N LEU A 145 28.45 -10.41 8.66
CA LEU A 145 27.78 -9.12 8.46
C LEU A 145 28.82 -7.98 8.48
N ASN A 146 28.75 -7.11 7.50
CA ASN A 146 29.61 -5.92 7.36
C ASN A 146 28.72 -4.66 7.40
N TRP A 147 28.60 -4.09 8.58
CA TRP A 147 27.88 -2.83 8.82
C TRP A 147 28.80 -1.63 8.79
#